data_a6d0e5adbd01bc7f8ffec76c1cc0d189
#
_entry.id   a6d0e5adbd01bc7f8ffec76c1cc0d189
#
_cell.length_a   1.000
_cell.length_b   1.000
_cell.length_c   1.000
_cell.angle_alpha   90.00
_cell.angle_beta   90.00
_cell.angle_gamma   90.00
#
_symmetry.space_group_name_H-M   'P 1'
#
loop_
_entity.id
_entity.type
_entity.pdbx_description
1 polymer ?
#
loop_
_entity_poly.entity_id
_entity_poly.type
_entity_poly.pdbx_seq_one_letter_code
_entity_poly.pdbx_strand_id
1 'polypeptide(L)'
;KARNKFCIGAACYPETHPESKNRVEDIARLKEKVDCGVDFITTQMFFDNEKFYNFREMCAIKEINIPIIAGIMPITNANQIKRSVELSNASLPVKFSKIMERFGENPDAMKQAGIVYATEQIIDLMANGVNNIHIYTMNKPDVAHQIMEGLSAIINE
;
A
#
# COMPACT_ATOMS: atom_id res chain seq x y z
N LYS A 1 -5.81 -5.29 28.69
CA LYS A 1 -4.62 -5.16 29.57
C LYS A 1 -3.32 -4.86 28.82
N ALA A 2 -3.16 -5.27 27.55
CA ALA A 2 -1.98 -4.94 26.72
C ALA A 2 -2.00 -3.48 26.22
N ARG A 3 -3.17 -2.92 25.98
CA ARG A 3 -3.39 -1.57 25.42
C ARG A 3 -2.67 -0.44 26.15
N ASN A 4 -2.48 -0.57 27.46
CA ASN A 4 -1.80 0.46 28.26
C ASN A 4 -0.26 0.36 28.24
N LYS A 5 0.29 -0.60 27.51
CA LYS A 5 1.75 -0.86 27.48
C LYS A 5 2.37 -0.81 26.08
N PHE A 6 1.57 -1.02 25.04
CA PHE A 6 2.05 -1.15 23.67
C PHE A 6 1.17 -0.36 22.71
N CYS A 7 1.77 0.21 21.68
CA CYS A 7 1.08 0.71 20.51
C CYS A 7 0.75 -0.48 19.59
N ILE A 8 -0.51 -0.65 19.24
CA ILE A 8 -1.02 -1.83 18.52
C ILE A 8 -1.38 -1.42 17.09
N GLY A 9 -0.65 -1.97 16.12
CA GLY A 9 -0.98 -1.86 14.70
C GLY A 9 -1.76 -3.07 14.19
N ALA A 10 -2.60 -2.86 13.18
CA ALA A 10 -3.30 -3.94 12.49
C ALA A 10 -3.26 -3.77 10.97
N ALA A 11 -3.39 -4.88 10.25
CA ALA A 11 -3.49 -4.86 8.80
C ALA A 11 -4.92 -4.57 8.32
N CYS A 12 -5.00 -3.87 7.18
CA CYS A 12 -6.24 -3.62 6.44
C CYS A 12 -6.00 -3.74 4.93
N TYR A 13 -7.07 -3.76 4.14
CA TYR A 13 -7.02 -4.00 2.70
C TYR A 13 -7.72 -2.86 1.93
N PRO A 14 -7.00 -2.09 1.10
CA PRO A 14 -7.62 -1.06 0.26
C PRO A 14 -8.61 -1.64 -0.74
N GLU A 15 -8.36 -2.84 -1.18
CA GLU A 15 -9.31 -3.57 -2.04
C GLU A 15 -10.07 -4.62 -1.26
N THR A 16 -10.43 -5.57 -1.07
CA THR A 16 -11.20 -6.42 -0.16
C THR A 16 -10.35 -7.58 0.33
N HIS A 17 -10.38 -7.87 1.62
CA HIS A 17 -9.70 -9.05 2.13
C HIS A 17 -10.20 -10.31 1.41
N PRO A 18 -9.32 -11.24 0.97
CA PRO A 18 -9.71 -12.44 0.21
C PRO A 18 -10.78 -13.31 0.90
N GLU A 19 -10.79 -13.32 2.23
CA GLU A 19 -11.77 -14.10 3.03
C GLU A 19 -13.08 -13.35 3.33
N SER A 20 -13.15 -12.05 3.00
CA SER A 20 -14.38 -11.27 3.18
C SER A 20 -15.32 -11.47 1.99
N LYS A 21 -16.62 -11.64 2.25
CA LYS A 21 -17.62 -11.84 1.19
C LYS A 21 -17.76 -10.62 0.27
N ASN A 22 -17.58 -9.44 0.83
CA ASN A 22 -17.67 -8.16 0.11
C ASN A 22 -17.01 -7.04 0.90
N ARG A 23 -16.90 -5.88 0.29
CA ARG A 23 -16.29 -4.68 0.85
C ARG A 23 -16.96 -4.18 2.14
N VAL A 24 -18.27 -4.28 2.22
CA VAL A 24 -19.03 -3.80 3.39
C VAL A 24 -18.71 -4.64 4.63
N GLU A 25 -18.64 -5.96 4.47
CA GLU A 25 -18.25 -6.89 5.55
C GLU A 25 -16.80 -6.63 5.96
N ASP A 26 -15.90 -6.44 5.02
CA ASP A 26 -14.48 -6.20 5.29
C ASP A 26 -14.26 -4.94 6.15
N ILE A 27 -14.90 -3.83 5.78
CA ILE A 27 -14.84 -2.58 6.55
C ILE A 27 -15.52 -2.73 7.93
N ALA A 28 -16.59 -3.50 8.04
CA ALA A 28 -17.24 -3.76 9.33
C ALA A 28 -16.29 -4.53 10.28
N ARG A 29 -15.61 -5.57 9.78
CA ARG A 29 -14.60 -6.31 10.54
C ARG A 29 -13.38 -5.44 10.91
N LEU A 30 -13.00 -4.51 10.03
CA LEU A 30 -11.95 -3.54 10.34
C LEU A 30 -12.38 -2.63 11.49
N LYS A 31 -13.63 -2.15 11.47
CA LYS A 31 -14.19 -1.34 12.58
C LYS A 31 -14.16 -2.10 13.90
N GLU A 32 -14.55 -3.38 13.91
CA GLU A 32 -14.47 -4.23 15.11
C GLU A 32 -13.02 -4.32 15.65
N LYS A 33 -12.01 -4.50 14.77
CA LYS A 33 -10.60 -4.48 15.18
C LYS A 33 -10.22 -3.16 15.86
N VAL A 34 -10.64 -2.02 15.26
CA VAL A 34 -10.35 -0.69 15.78
C VAL A 34 -11.00 -0.50 17.14
N ASP A 35 -12.25 -0.92 17.30
CA ASP A 35 -12.99 -0.84 18.58
C ASP A 35 -12.37 -1.73 19.67
N CYS A 36 -11.68 -2.80 19.29
CA CYS A 36 -10.89 -3.61 20.22
C CYS A 36 -9.61 -2.91 20.71
N GLY A 37 -9.25 -1.75 20.15
CA GLY A 37 -8.16 -0.92 20.65
C GLY A 37 -6.89 -0.93 19.80
N VAL A 38 -7.03 -1.02 18.49
CA VAL A 38 -5.95 -0.78 17.53
C VAL A 38 -5.66 0.71 17.45
N ASP A 39 -4.38 1.09 17.49
CA ASP A 39 -3.93 2.48 17.51
C ASP A 39 -3.65 3.03 16.10
N PHE A 40 -3.27 2.17 15.14
CA PHE A 40 -3.08 2.50 13.73
C PHE A 40 -3.28 1.29 12.83
N ILE A 41 -3.56 1.53 11.55
CA ILE A 41 -3.69 0.46 10.56
C ILE A 41 -2.69 0.68 9.41
N THR A 42 -2.11 -0.43 8.92
CA THR A 42 -1.25 -0.44 7.74
C THR A 42 -1.94 -1.22 6.63
N THR A 43 -2.02 -0.62 5.45
CA THR A 43 -2.69 -1.29 4.33
C THR A 43 -1.83 -2.40 3.74
N GLN A 44 -2.46 -3.44 3.23
CA GLN A 44 -1.86 -4.32 2.24
C GLN A 44 -1.47 -3.49 1.01
N MET A 45 -0.49 -3.98 0.22
CA MET A 45 -0.07 -3.34 -1.01
C MET A 45 -1.24 -3.15 -1.99
N PHE A 46 -1.19 -2.07 -2.73
CA PHE A 46 -2.10 -1.72 -3.83
C PHE A 46 -1.29 -1.01 -4.92
N PHE A 47 -1.82 -1.02 -6.15
CA PHE A 47 -1.12 -0.44 -7.31
C PHE A 47 -1.90 0.71 -7.93
N ASP A 48 -3.10 0.99 -7.43
CA ASP A 48 -4.00 2.05 -7.87
C ASP A 48 -4.40 2.91 -6.67
N ASN A 49 -3.98 4.17 -6.66
CA ASN A 49 -4.25 5.09 -5.55
C ASN A 49 -5.75 5.38 -5.38
N GLU A 50 -6.56 5.30 -6.43
CA GLU A 50 -8.02 5.43 -6.33
C GLU A 50 -8.63 4.37 -5.40
N LYS A 51 -8.06 3.16 -5.36
CA LYS A 51 -8.51 2.12 -4.43
C LYS A 51 -8.26 2.51 -2.99
N PHE A 52 -7.11 3.14 -2.72
CA PHE A 52 -6.78 3.65 -1.40
C PHE A 52 -7.66 4.84 -1.00
N TYR A 53 -7.91 5.79 -1.91
CA TYR A 53 -8.77 6.94 -1.63
C TYR A 53 -10.20 6.50 -1.31
N ASN A 54 -10.78 5.63 -2.11
CA ASN A 54 -12.09 5.02 -1.86
C ASN A 54 -12.13 4.26 -0.51
N PHE A 55 -11.06 3.54 -0.17
CA PHE A 55 -10.94 2.88 1.13
C PHE A 55 -10.95 3.88 2.29
N ARG A 56 -10.17 4.96 2.17
CA ARG A 56 -10.11 6.02 3.19
C ARG A 56 -11.48 6.68 3.41
N GLU A 57 -12.23 6.94 2.34
CA GLU A 57 -13.59 7.46 2.44
C GLU A 57 -14.53 6.49 3.16
N MET A 58 -14.48 5.21 2.84
CA MET A 58 -15.27 4.20 3.54
C MET A 58 -14.90 4.08 5.02
N CYS A 59 -13.63 4.19 5.37
CA CYS A 59 -13.17 4.25 6.76
C CYS A 59 -13.78 5.46 7.48
N ALA A 60 -13.78 6.63 6.87
CA ALA A 60 -14.37 7.84 7.43
C ALA A 60 -15.88 7.70 7.66
N ILE A 61 -16.63 7.16 6.69
CA ILE A 61 -18.06 6.88 6.81
C ILE A 61 -18.36 5.92 7.98
N LYS A 62 -17.46 4.98 8.26
CA LYS A 62 -17.57 4.03 9.37
C LYS A 62 -16.93 4.51 10.66
N GLU A 63 -16.59 5.79 10.76
CA GLU A 63 -15.96 6.39 11.94
C GLU A 63 -14.69 5.68 12.39
N ILE A 64 -13.88 5.21 11.43
CA ILE A 64 -12.53 4.71 11.65
C ILE A 64 -11.58 5.93 11.56
N ASN A 65 -11.27 6.54 12.71
CA ASN A 65 -10.54 7.81 12.81
C ASN A 65 -9.08 7.62 13.31
N ILE A 66 -8.53 6.45 13.20
CA ILE A 66 -7.13 6.17 13.54
C ILE A 66 -6.22 6.38 12.33
N PRO A 67 -4.90 6.60 12.53
CA PRO A 67 -3.95 6.75 11.42
C PRO A 67 -3.98 5.56 10.47
N ILE A 68 -4.00 5.85 9.17
CA ILE A 68 -3.90 4.88 8.09
C ILE A 68 -2.53 5.06 7.43
N ILE A 69 -1.74 4.00 7.42
CA ILE A 69 -0.41 3.96 6.79
C ILE A 69 -0.57 3.26 5.44
N ALA A 70 -0.26 3.97 4.35
CA ALA A 70 -0.35 3.43 3.00
C ALA A 70 0.83 2.49 2.71
N GLY A 71 0.56 1.23 2.45
CA GLY A 71 1.55 0.20 2.16
C GLY A 71 1.87 0.15 0.66
N ILE A 72 3.08 0.54 0.28
CA ILE A 72 3.56 0.56 -1.10
C ILE A 72 4.60 -0.52 -1.31
N MET A 73 4.43 -1.32 -2.35
CA MET A 73 5.37 -2.37 -2.73
C MET A 73 5.97 -2.08 -4.11
N PRO A 74 7.24 -1.68 -4.19
CA PRO A 74 7.93 -1.55 -5.46
C PRO A 74 8.14 -2.93 -6.09
N ILE A 75 7.60 -3.13 -7.28
CA ILE A 75 7.76 -4.37 -8.03
C ILE A 75 8.99 -4.26 -8.92
N THR A 76 10.05 -4.90 -8.50
CA THR A 76 11.35 -4.87 -9.18
C THR A 76 11.63 -6.10 -10.05
N ASN A 77 10.68 -7.04 -10.12
CA ASN A 77 10.79 -8.26 -10.91
C ASN A 77 9.38 -8.73 -11.31
N ALA A 78 9.18 -9.04 -12.58
CA ALA A 78 7.89 -9.49 -13.11
C ALA A 78 7.34 -10.75 -12.40
N ASN A 79 8.22 -11.68 -11.99
CA ASN A 79 7.80 -12.89 -11.28
C ASN A 79 7.21 -12.62 -9.88
N GLN A 80 7.54 -11.48 -9.25
CA GLN A 80 6.97 -11.11 -7.96
C GLN A 80 5.48 -10.77 -8.05
N ILE A 81 5.04 -10.23 -9.18
CA ILE A 81 3.69 -9.73 -9.35
C ILE A 81 2.64 -10.80 -9.19
N LYS A 82 2.80 -11.94 -9.83
CA LYS A 82 1.81 -13.02 -9.77
C LYS A 82 1.53 -13.40 -8.31
N ARG A 83 2.62 -13.64 -7.56
CA ARG A 83 2.52 -13.99 -6.13
C ARG A 83 1.96 -12.84 -5.29
N SER A 84 2.36 -11.61 -5.58
CA SER A 84 1.88 -10.44 -4.84
C SER A 84 0.39 -10.20 -5.03
N VAL A 85 -0.12 -10.30 -6.25
CA VAL A 85 -1.54 -10.19 -6.57
C VAL A 85 -2.35 -11.32 -5.93
N GLU A 86 -1.87 -12.57 -6.02
CA GLU A 86 -2.53 -13.72 -5.38
C GLU A 86 -2.66 -13.56 -3.86
N LEU A 87 -1.65 -12.98 -3.20
CA LEU A 87 -1.63 -12.79 -1.75
C LEU A 87 -2.43 -11.57 -1.28
N SER A 88 -2.47 -10.52 -2.07
CA SER A 88 -3.07 -9.23 -1.68
C SER A 88 -4.48 -9.01 -2.21
N ASN A 89 -4.91 -9.82 -3.18
CA ASN A 89 -6.12 -9.57 -3.98
C ASN A 89 -6.11 -8.19 -4.67
N ALA A 90 -4.91 -7.62 -4.87
CA ALA A 90 -4.74 -6.30 -5.49
C ALA A 90 -4.95 -6.39 -7.00
N SER A 91 -5.69 -5.43 -7.55
CA SER A 91 -5.86 -5.26 -8.99
C SER A 91 -4.65 -4.57 -9.61
N LEU A 92 -4.31 -4.96 -10.85
CA LEU A 92 -3.23 -4.32 -11.61
C LEU A 92 -3.79 -3.28 -12.55
N PRO A 93 -3.40 -2.00 -12.42
CA PRO A 93 -3.76 -0.97 -13.38
C PRO A 93 -3.18 -1.26 -14.77
N VAL A 94 -3.90 -0.87 -15.82
CA VAL A 94 -3.46 -1.02 -17.23
C VAL A 94 -2.09 -0.40 -17.46
N LYS A 95 -1.81 0.76 -16.82
CA LYS A 95 -0.49 1.42 -16.89
C LYS A 95 0.61 0.46 -16.44
N PHE A 96 0.42 -0.22 -15.31
CA PHE A 96 1.42 -1.12 -14.75
C PHE A 96 1.56 -2.42 -15.57
N SER A 97 0.45 -2.97 -16.08
CA SER A 97 0.47 -4.15 -16.97
C SER A 97 1.31 -3.89 -18.23
N LYS A 98 1.16 -2.71 -18.85
CA LYS A 98 1.99 -2.31 -20.00
C LYS A 98 3.48 -2.18 -19.68
N ILE A 99 3.83 -1.71 -18.49
CA ILE A 99 5.23 -1.68 -18.01
C ILE A 99 5.80 -3.09 -17.95
N MET A 100 5.04 -4.02 -17.39
CA MET A 100 5.45 -5.41 -17.29
C MET A 100 5.61 -6.11 -18.66
N GLU A 101 4.65 -5.92 -19.56
CA GLU A 101 4.72 -6.45 -20.91
C GLU A 101 5.97 -5.95 -21.66
N ARG A 102 6.32 -4.67 -21.45
CA ARG A 102 7.45 -4.06 -22.16
C ARG A 102 8.81 -4.37 -21.57
N PHE A 103 8.91 -4.41 -20.24
CA PHE A 103 10.19 -4.45 -19.52
C PHE A 103 10.40 -5.74 -18.69
N GLY A 104 9.39 -6.58 -18.55
CA GLY A 104 9.40 -7.72 -17.63
C GLY A 104 10.50 -8.74 -17.88
N GLU A 105 10.98 -8.90 -19.13
CA GLU A 105 12.06 -9.80 -19.50
C GLU A 105 13.47 -9.22 -19.26
N ASN A 106 13.58 -7.91 -19.07
CA ASN A 106 14.84 -7.24 -18.74
C ASN A 106 14.85 -6.87 -17.25
N PRO A 107 15.64 -7.57 -16.40
CA PRO A 107 15.63 -7.36 -14.95
C PRO A 107 15.98 -5.93 -14.52
N ASP A 108 16.95 -5.30 -15.19
CA ASP A 108 17.39 -3.93 -14.83
C ASP A 108 16.34 -2.90 -15.23
N ALA A 109 15.77 -3.02 -16.42
CA ALA A 109 14.70 -2.15 -16.88
C ALA A 109 13.43 -2.30 -16.03
N MET A 110 13.07 -3.54 -15.67
CA MET A 110 11.91 -3.81 -14.81
C MET A 110 12.10 -3.25 -13.40
N LYS A 111 13.32 -3.41 -12.84
CA LYS A 111 13.66 -2.85 -11.53
C LYS A 111 13.53 -1.33 -11.54
N GLN A 112 14.12 -0.67 -12.52
CA GLN A 112 14.04 0.79 -12.65
C GLN A 112 12.60 1.27 -12.82
N ALA A 113 11.84 0.65 -13.72
CA ALA A 113 10.44 1.02 -13.97
C ALA A 113 9.55 0.80 -12.73
N GLY A 114 9.78 -0.27 -11.97
CA GLY A 114 9.06 -0.54 -10.75
C GLY A 114 9.35 0.45 -9.62
N ILE A 115 10.60 0.90 -9.49
CA ILE A 115 10.98 1.94 -8.52
C ILE A 115 10.33 3.28 -8.91
N VAL A 116 10.40 3.66 -10.18
CA VAL A 116 9.78 4.91 -10.68
C VAL A 116 8.27 4.88 -10.46
N TYR A 117 7.61 3.76 -10.76
CA TYR A 117 6.17 3.62 -10.54
C TYR A 117 5.79 3.79 -9.06
N ALA A 118 6.51 3.13 -8.15
CA ALA A 118 6.28 3.25 -6.72
C ALA A 118 6.55 4.67 -6.20
N THR A 119 7.59 5.33 -6.70
CA THR A 119 7.90 6.72 -6.36
C THR A 119 6.79 7.67 -6.82
N GLU A 120 6.32 7.53 -8.06
CA GLU A 120 5.18 8.32 -8.60
C GLU A 120 3.91 8.10 -7.77
N GLN A 121 3.63 6.85 -7.38
CA GLN A 121 2.51 6.49 -6.53
C GLN A 121 2.59 7.19 -5.16
N ILE A 122 3.76 7.24 -4.55
CA ILE A 122 3.99 7.92 -3.26
C ILE A 122 3.82 9.44 -3.43
N ILE A 123 4.36 10.04 -4.48
CA ILE A 123 4.20 11.47 -4.75
C ILE A 123 2.72 11.85 -4.87
N ASP A 124 1.93 11.08 -5.61
CA ASP A 124 0.50 11.31 -5.73
C ASP A 124 -0.22 11.17 -4.38
N LEU A 125 0.11 10.17 -3.57
CA LEU A 125 -0.44 10.01 -2.22
C LEU A 125 -0.13 11.23 -1.34
N MET A 126 1.12 11.69 -1.32
CA MET A 126 1.54 12.85 -0.52
C MET A 126 0.87 14.14 -1.00
N ALA A 127 0.75 14.35 -2.31
CA ALA A 127 0.02 15.47 -2.89
C ALA A 127 -1.47 15.50 -2.49
N ASN A 128 -2.06 14.33 -2.18
CA ASN A 128 -3.42 14.16 -1.68
C ASN A 128 -3.51 14.05 -0.14
N GLY A 129 -2.46 14.52 0.58
CA GLY A 129 -2.44 14.62 2.04
C GLY A 129 -2.23 13.29 2.77
N VAL A 130 -1.68 12.27 2.11
CA VAL A 130 -1.33 10.98 2.71
C VAL A 130 0.16 10.95 3.01
N ASN A 131 0.55 11.35 4.22
CA ASN A 131 1.96 11.46 4.62
C ASN A 131 2.51 10.23 5.35
N ASN A 132 1.66 9.27 5.69
CA ASN A 132 2.06 8.04 6.36
C ASN A 132 2.24 6.93 5.33
N ILE A 133 3.48 6.68 4.93
CA ILE A 133 3.83 5.69 3.91
C ILE A 133 4.68 4.57 4.52
N HIS A 134 4.34 3.33 4.21
CA HIS A 134 5.15 2.14 4.50
C HIS A 134 5.63 1.50 3.19
N ILE A 135 6.92 1.26 3.06
CA ILE A 135 7.51 0.64 1.87
C ILE A 135 7.86 -0.82 2.17
N TYR A 136 7.24 -1.75 1.43
CA TYR A 136 7.55 -3.17 1.48
C TYR A 136 8.78 -3.47 0.63
N THR A 137 9.97 -3.43 1.20
CA THR A 137 11.24 -3.58 0.44
C THR A 137 11.62 -5.01 0.16
N MET A 138 11.02 -5.99 0.82
CA MET A 138 11.37 -7.41 0.73
C MET A 138 12.88 -7.67 0.93
N ASN A 139 13.46 -7.01 1.94
CA ASN A 139 14.88 -7.08 2.28
C ASN A 139 15.82 -6.58 1.15
N LYS A 140 15.38 -5.58 0.39
CA LYS A 140 16.18 -4.91 -0.65
C LYS A 140 16.40 -3.45 -0.26
N PRO A 141 17.41 -3.13 0.55
CA PRO A 141 17.65 -1.78 1.06
C PRO A 141 17.98 -0.77 -0.05
N ASP A 142 18.61 -1.22 -1.13
CA ASP A 142 18.92 -0.42 -2.31
C ASP A 142 17.67 0.13 -3.01
N VAL A 143 16.57 -0.62 -3.02
CA VAL A 143 15.27 -0.18 -3.56
C VAL A 143 14.68 0.93 -2.69
N ALA A 144 14.71 0.74 -1.36
CA ALA A 144 14.25 1.78 -0.43
C ALA A 144 15.07 3.06 -0.59
N HIS A 145 16.39 2.93 -0.68
CA HIS A 145 17.31 4.07 -0.84
C HIS A 145 16.98 4.87 -2.11
N GLN A 146 16.82 4.22 -3.26
CA GLN A 146 16.48 4.88 -4.52
C GLN A 146 15.13 5.61 -4.47
N ILE A 147 14.12 5.03 -3.81
CA ILE A 147 12.83 5.70 -3.60
C ILE A 147 13.02 6.93 -2.72
N MET A 148 13.75 6.81 -1.60
CA MET A 148 14.02 7.93 -0.69
C MET A 148 14.82 9.05 -1.34
N GLU A 149 15.78 8.73 -2.20
CA GLU A 149 16.50 9.74 -3.02
C GLU A 149 15.54 10.48 -3.95
N GLY A 150 14.64 9.75 -4.63
CA GLY A 150 13.63 10.34 -5.51
C GLY A 150 12.58 11.22 -4.79
N LEU A 151 12.43 11.05 -3.48
CA LEU A 151 11.50 11.80 -2.63
C LEU A 151 12.19 12.85 -1.74
N SER A 152 13.52 12.97 -1.80
CA SER A 152 14.32 13.71 -0.81
C SER A 152 13.93 15.18 -0.64
N ALA A 153 13.51 15.86 -1.69
CA ALA A 153 13.04 17.24 -1.62
C ALA A 153 11.59 17.33 -1.09
N ILE A 154 10.76 16.35 -1.40
CA ILE A 154 9.32 16.32 -1.07
C ILE A 154 9.08 16.02 0.41
N ILE A 155 9.90 15.14 1.00
CA ILE A 155 9.75 14.71 2.41
C ILE A 155 10.13 15.82 3.40
N ASN A 156 10.92 16.79 2.96
CA ASN A 156 11.41 17.88 3.82
C ASN A 156 10.56 19.16 3.74
N GLU A 157 9.45 19.14 3.02
CA GLU A 157 8.43 20.20 3.01
C GLU A 157 7.38 19.95 4.12
#